data_dfdd2b7ad7b062afb1ef28c87cc4b636
#
_entry.id   dfdd2b7ad7b062afb1ef28c87cc4b636
#
_cell.length_a   1.000
_cell.length_b   1.000
_cell.length_c   1.000
_cell.angle_alpha   90.00
_cell.angle_beta   90.00
_cell.angle_gamma   90.00
#
_symmetry.space_group_name_H-M   'P 1'
#
loop_
_entity.id
_entity.type
_entity.pdbx_description
1 polymer ?
#
loop_
_entity_poly.entity_id
_entity_poly.type
_entity_poly.pdbx_seq_one_letter_code
_entity_poly.pdbx_strand_id
1 'polypeptide(L)'
;SLAKKGKKVALLDGDLRHPSVALSMGIRTKKYGIADVLNKKTDLKSVMLRYGEYELDILPGKEMVKNPTELIGNGYLERLLKVLRKNYDYVIVDTPPCGMLSDASAIARMTDGAVMVVRQDSARIDRILNGVENIADTGVNLIGYVLNGTEMGITGYGYGYGYGYGYGYGYGYGHYGYYGKKG
;
A
#
# COMPACT_ATOMS: atom_id res chain seq x y z
N SER A 1 3.65 -3.90 14.64
CA SER A 1 4.10 -2.85 15.55
C SER A 1 2.94 -2.15 16.27
N LEU A 2 2.02 -1.40 15.61
CA LEU A 2 0.88 -0.75 16.31
C LEU A 2 -0.04 -1.78 16.98
N ALA A 3 -0.46 -2.81 16.25
CA ALA A 3 -1.30 -3.87 16.78
C ALA A 3 -0.62 -4.63 17.94
N LYS A 4 0.71 -4.85 17.89
CA LYS A 4 1.48 -5.41 19.01
C LYS A 4 1.47 -4.51 20.27
N LYS A 5 1.16 -3.22 20.11
CA LYS A 5 0.98 -2.26 21.21
C LYS A 5 -0.47 -2.14 21.68
N GLY A 6 -1.33 -3.10 21.31
CA GLY A 6 -2.74 -3.13 21.71
C GLY A 6 -3.65 -2.16 20.97
N LYS A 7 -3.21 -1.60 19.82
CA LYS A 7 -4.05 -0.74 19.00
C LYS A 7 -4.88 -1.56 18.02
N LYS A 8 -6.12 -1.17 17.82
CA LYS A 8 -6.99 -1.74 16.77
C LYS A 8 -6.57 -1.17 15.43
N VAL A 9 -6.08 -2.03 14.54
CA VAL A 9 -5.54 -1.61 13.24
C VAL A 9 -6.28 -2.31 12.11
N ALA A 10 -6.72 -1.53 11.12
CA ALA A 10 -7.15 -2.05 9.82
C ALA A 10 -6.06 -1.78 8.78
N LEU A 11 -5.69 -2.79 8.00
CA LEU A 11 -4.80 -2.69 6.85
C LEU A 11 -5.58 -3.00 5.58
N LEU A 12 -5.65 -2.06 4.65
CA LEU A 12 -6.34 -2.18 3.38
C LEU A 12 -5.32 -2.29 2.25
N ASP A 13 -5.57 -3.22 1.34
CA ASP A 13 -4.86 -3.30 0.06
C ASP A 13 -5.53 -2.35 -0.93
N GLY A 14 -5.00 -1.13 -1.03
CA GLY A 14 -5.48 -0.08 -1.93
C GLY A 14 -4.82 -0.11 -3.31
N ASP A 15 -3.81 -0.97 -3.52
CA ASP A 15 -3.29 -1.24 -4.85
C ASP A 15 -4.22 -2.21 -5.61
N LEU A 16 -5.30 -1.66 -6.15
CA LEU A 16 -6.26 -2.45 -6.94
C LEU A 16 -5.71 -2.90 -8.31
N ARG A 17 -4.52 -2.41 -8.69
CA ARG A 17 -3.84 -2.83 -9.93
C ARG A 17 -3.00 -4.08 -9.71
N HIS A 18 -2.27 -4.12 -8.60
CA HIS A 18 -1.38 -5.22 -8.25
C HIS A 18 -1.51 -5.57 -6.76
N PRO A 19 -2.68 -6.09 -6.34
CA PRO A 19 -2.91 -6.39 -4.93
C PRO A 19 -1.89 -7.41 -4.43
N SER A 20 -1.20 -7.08 -3.34
CA SER A 20 -0.06 -7.86 -2.86
C SER A 20 0.01 -8.03 -1.34
N VAL A 21 -0.80 -7.31 -0.57
CA VAL A 21 -0.75 -7.34 0.90
C VAL A 21 -0.94 -8.75 1.45
N ALA A 22 -1.95 -9.48 0.97
CA ALA A 22 -2.20 -10.84 1.44
C ALA A 22 -1.04 -11.79 1.13
N LEU A 23 -0.51 -11.72 -0.10
CA LEU A 23 0.64 -12.54 -0.53
C LEU A 23 1.87 -12.22 0.31
N SER A 24 2.20 -10.94 0.48
CA SER A 24 3.36 -10.48 1.26
C SER A 24 3.29 -10.89 2.74
N MET A 25 2.09 -11.05 3.27
CA MET A 25 1.85 -11.47 4.66
C MET A 25 1.62 -12.97 4.81
N GLY A 26 1.71 -13.76 3.75
CA GLY A 26 1.47 -15.21 3.76
C GLY A 26 0.02 -15.58 4.10
N ILE A 27 -0.94 -14.72 3.76
CA ILE A 27 -2.36 -14.91 4.11
C ILE A 27 -3.11 -15.50 2.91
N ARG A 28 -3.90 -16.53 3.18
CA ARG A 28 -4.83 -17.07 2.19
C ARG A 28 -6.09 -16.21 2.12
N THR A 29 -6.34 -15.60 0.96
CA THR A 29 -7.56 -14.81 0.74
C THR A 29 -8.79 -15.70 0.62
N LYS A 30 -9.96 -15.13 0.96
CA LYS A 30 -11.28 -15.75 0.76
C LYS A 30 -11.71 -15.64 -0.72
N LYS A 31 -13.00 -15.93 -0.98
CA LYS A 31 -13.60 -15.83 -2.32
C LYS A 31 -13.56 -14.39 -2.88
N TYR A 32 -13.74 -13.40 -2.01
CA TYR A 32 -13.87 -11.98 -2.36
C TYR A 32 -12.72 -11.15 -1.77
N GLY A 33 -12.44 -9.97 -2.36
CA GLY A 33 -11.49 -8.97 -1.91
C GLY A 33 -12.13 -7.58 -1.77
N ILE A 34 -11.29 -6.57 -1.49
CA ILE A 34 -11.74 -5.16 -1.31
C ILE A 34 -12.55 -4.66 -2.52
N ALA A 35 -12.15 -5.00 -3.75
CA ALA A 35 -12.85 -4.58 -4.95
C ALA A 35 -14.30 -5.07 -5.01
N ASP A 36 -14.58 -6.27 -4.46
CA ASP A 36 -15.94 -6.81 -4.41
C ASP A 36 -16.80 -6.08 -3.38
N VAL A 37 -16.19 -5.63 -2.27
CA VAL A 37 -16.87 -4.78 -1.28
C VAL A 37 -17.22 -3.41 -1.90
N LEU A 38 -16.25 -2.79 -2.61
CA LEU A 38 -16.46 -1.51 -3.27
C LEU A 38 -17.50 -1.58 -4.40
N ASN A 39 -17.64 -2.74 -5.03
CA ASN A 39 -18.66 -3.04 -6.04
C ASN A 39 -19.98 -3.55 -5.45
N LYS A 40 -20.13 -3.59 -4.11
CA LYS A 40 -21.33 -4.09 -3.40
C LYS A 40 -21.70 -5.55 -3.72
N LYS A 41 -20.75 -6.36 -4.14
CA LYS A 41 -20.96 -7.80 -4.39
C LYS A 41 -20.97 -8.62 -3.10
N THR A 42 -20.41 -8.07 -2.04
CA THR A 42 -20.29 -8.72 -0.74
C THR A 42 -20.19 -7.67 0.38
N ASP A 43 -20.42 -8.07 1.60
CA ASP A 43 -20.24 -7.22 2.77
C ASP A 43 -18.79 -7.23 3.27
N LEU A 44 -18.43 -6.19 4.03
CA LEU A 44 -17.09 -6.02 4.58
C LEU A 44 -16.66 -7.18 5.50
N LYS A 45 -17.58 -7.67 6.35
CA LYS A 45 -17.27 -8.73 7.34
C LYS A 45 -16.88 -10.04 6.66
N SER A 46 -17.49 -10.34 5.51
CA SER A 46 -17.19 -11.55 4.74
C SER A 46 -15.77 -11.55 4.16
N VAL A 47 -15.15 -10.38 3.97
CA VAL A 47 -13.83 -10.23 3.35
C VAL A 47 -12.74 -9.99 4.39
N MET A 48 -13.01 -9.27 5.45
CA MET A 48 -12.04 -8.97 6.50
C MET A 48 -11.44 -10.25 7.08
N LEU A 49 -10.13 -10.21 7.34
CA LEU A 49 -9.33 -11.30 7.88
C LEU A 49 -8.60 -10.81 9.13
N ARG A 50 -8.76 -11.53 10.25
CA ARG A 50 -7.96 -11.31 11.45
C ARG A 50 -6.56 -11.90 11.26
N TYR A 51 -5.51 -11.12 11.55
CA TYR A 51 -4.13 -11.56 11.43
C TYR A 51 -3.50 -11.88 12.78
N GLY A 52 -3.28 -13.18 13.00
CA GLY A 52 -2.64 -13.67 14.23
C GLY A 52 -3.46 -13.37 15.49
N GLU A 53 -2.73 -13.21 16.60
CA GLU A 53 -3.30 -12.92 17.93
C GLU A 53 -3.48 -11.42 18.20
N TYR A 54 -3.10 -10.56 17.24
CA TYR A 54 -3.13 -9.11 17.40
C TYR A 54 -4.44 -8.51 16.90
N GLU A 55 -4.75 -7.32 17.38
CA GLU A 55 -5.87 -6.50 16.90
C GLU A 55 -5.58 -5.90 15.52
N LEU A 56 -5.21 -6.76 14.55
CA LEU A 56 -4.96 -6.40 13.16
C LEU A 56 -5.96 -7.11 12.26
N ASP A 57 -6.82 -6.33 11.62
CA ASP A 57 -7.72 -6.82 10.58
C ASP A 57 -7.22 -6.37 9.21
N ILE A 58 -7.28 -7.27 8.24
CA ILE A 58 -6.79 -7.03 6.88
C ILE A 58 -7.96 -7.10 5.91
N LEU A 59 -8.11 -6.10 5.07
CA LEU A 59 -9.00 -6.08 3.92
C LEU A 59 -8.16 -6.28 2.66
N PRO A 60 -7.99 -7.53 2.21
CA PRO A 60 -7.07 -7.84 1.13
C PRO A 60 -7.64 -7.47 -0.23
N GLY A 61 -6.76 -7.14 -1.17
CA GLY A 61 -7.03 -7.28 -2.58
C GLY A 61 -7.01 -8.75 -2.99
N LYS A 62 -7.62 -9.07 -4.12
CA LYS A 62 -7.64 -10.44 -4.64
C LYS A 62 -7.22 -10.50 -6.09
N GLU A 63 -7.98 -9.84 -6.95
CA GLU A 63 -7.75 -9.85 -8.40
C GLU A 63 -7.52 -8.41 -8.88
N MET A 64 -6.75 -8.30 -9.95
CA MET A 64 -6.49 -7.03 -10.61
C MET A 64 -7.80 -6.43 -11.14
N VAL A 65 -8.04 -5.16 -10.84
CA VAL A 65 -9.21 -4.42 -11.31
C VAL A 65 -8.88 -3.74 -12.63
N LYS A 66 -9.78 -3.85 -13.62
CA LYS A 66 -9.58 -3.23 -14.94
C LYS A 66 -9.59 -1.70 -14.87
N ASN A 67 -10.52 -1.11 -14.09
CA ASN A 67 -10.71 0.34 -13.97
C ASN A 67 -10.59 0.77 -12.50
N PRO A 68 -9.40 0.70 -11.88
CA PRO A 68 -9.23 1.00 -10.46
C PRO A 68 -9.52 2.45 -10.12
N THR A 69 -9.15 3.40 -10.97
CA THR A 69 -9.38 4.84 -10.77
C THR A 69 -10.87 5.16 -10.64
N GLU A 70 -11.73 4.56 -11.47
CA GLU A 70 -13.18 4.71 -11.39
C GLU A 70 -13.72 4.13 -10.07
N LEU A 71 -13.24 2.96 -9.68
CA LEU A 71 -13.67 2.29 -8.46
C LEU A 71 -13.25 3.06 -7.21
N ILE A 72 -12.07 3.68 -7.21
CA ILE A 72 -11.61 4.56 -6.12
C ILE A 72 -12.45 5.84 -6.08
N GLY A 73 -12.75 6.43 -7.25
CA GLY A 73 -13.43 7.71 -7.37
C GLY A 73 -14.96 7.67 -7.18
N ASN A 74 -15.58 6.51 -7.12
CA ASN A 74 -17.05 6.38 -7.05
C ASN A 74 -17.66 6.68 -5.66
N GLY A 75 -16.84 7.05 -4.68
CA GLY A 75 -17.25 7.43 -3.32
C GLY A 75 -17.48 6.25 -2.36
N TYR A 76 -17.38 5.00 -2.81
CA TYR A 76 -17.55 3.85 -1.91
C TYR A 76 -16.33 3.63 -1.02
N LEU A 77 -15.11 3.85 -1.53
CA LEU A 77 -13.90 3.78 -0.73
C LEU A 77 -13.92 4.82 0.40
N GLU A 78 -14.32 6.06 0.10
CA GLU A 78 -14.45 7.10 1.13
C GLU A 78 -15.44 6.72 2.23
N ARG A 79 -16.59 6.15 1.86
CA ARG A 79 -17.57 5.66 2.83
C ARG A 79 -17.03 4.50 3.67
N LEU A 80 -16.31 3.58 3.06
CA LEU A 80 -15.64 2.48 3.74
C LEU A 80 -14.62 2.99 4.75
N LEU A 81 -13.76 3.94 4.36
CA LEU A 81 -12.79 4.55 5.26
C LEU A 81 -13.46 5.27 6.44
N LYS A 82 -14.57 5.99 6.21
CA LYS A 82 -15.37 6.61 7.28
C LYS A 82 -15.94 5.58 8.27
N VAL A 83 -16.35 4.42 7.80
CA VAL A 83 -16.82 3.33 8.68
C VAL A 83 -15.69 2.73 9.48
N LEU A 84 -14.54 2.49 8.83
CA LEU A 84 -13.37 1.93 9.51
C LEU A 84 -12.79 2.87 10.57
N ARG A 85 -12.72 4.18 10.30
CA ARG A 85 -12.28 5.20 11.29
C ARG A 85 -13.06 5.20 12.60
N LYS A 86 -14.30 4.78 12.58
CA LYS A 86 -15.14 4.67 13.81
C LYS A 86 -14.82 3.44 14.65
N ASN A 87 -14.20 2.42 14.06
CA ASN A 87 -14.03 1.11 14.68
C ASN A 87 -12.56 0.76 14.97
N TYR A 88 -11.60 1.51 14.39
CA TYR A 88 -10.17 1.26 14.49
C TYR A 88 -9.43 2.49 14.95
N ASP A 89 -8.37 2.30 15.74
CA ASP A 89 -7.46 3.38 16.15
C ASP A 89 -6.62 3.87 14.96
N TYR A 90 -6.29 2.94 14.04
CA TYR A 90 -5.52 3.22 12.82
C TYR A 90 -6.11 2.47 11.64
N VAL A 91 -6.26 3.19 10.52
CA VAL A 91 -6.58 2.63 9.22
C VAL A 91 -5.41 2.91 8.29
N ILE A 92 -4.72 1.87 7.88
CA ILE A 92 -3.55 1.95 6.98
C ILE A 92 -3.99 1.48 5.61
N VAL A 93 -3.71 2.28 4.58
CA VAL A 93 -4.02 1.93 3.19
C VAL A 93 -2.70 1.80 2.44
N ASP A 94 -2.40 0.59 1.97
CA ASP A 94 -1.31 0.35 1.02
C ASP A 94 -1.74 0.84 -0.36
N THR A 95 -0.86 1.53 -1.09
CA THR A 95 -1.21 2.18 -2.35
C THR A 95 -0.20 1.87 -3.45
N PRO A 96 -0.61 1.93 -4.73
CA PRO A 96 0.35 1.87 -5.82
C PRO A 96 1.34 3.05 -5.78
N PRO A 97 2.47 2.97 -6.52
CA PRO A 97 3.47 4.02 -6.55
C PRO A 97 2.89 5.39 -6.99
N CYS A 98 3.04 6.41 -6.15
CA CYS A 98 2.46 7.76 -6.37
C CYS A 98 3.14 8.57 -7.48
N GLY A 99 4.37 8.22 -7.88
CA GLY A 99 5.09 8.92 -8.95
C GLY A 99 4.63 8.57 -10.37
N MET A 100 3.70 7.63 -10.52
CA MET A 100 3.26 7.12 -11.84
C MET A 100 1.74 7.11 -12.02
N LEU A 101 0.98 7.04 -10.95
CA LEU A 101 -0.46 6.77 -10.95
C LEU A 101 -1.20 7.74 -10.04
N SER A 102 -2.36 8.20 -10.50
CA SER A 102 -3.23 9.11 -9.73
C SER A 102 -4.01 8.42 -8.61
N ASP A 103 -4.00 7.09 -8.57
CA ASP A 103 -4.76 6.30 -7.58
C ASP A 103 -4.30 6.60 -6.15
N ALA A 104 -2.98 6.68 -5.92
CA ALA A 104 -2.41 7.01 -4.61
C ALA A 104 -2.83 8.42 -4.15
N SER A 105 -2.82 9.41 -5.06
CA SER A 105 -3.27 10.77 -4.76
C SER A 105 -4.77 10.84 -4.47
N ALA A 106 -5.57 10.06 -5.20
CA ALA A 106 -7.01 9.98 -4.95
C ALA A 106 -7.31 9.38 -3.56
N ILE A 107 -6.58 8.33 -3.17
CA ILE A 107 -6.69 7.72 -1.84
C ILE A 107 -6.20 8.69 -0.75
N ALA A 108 -5.08 9.38 -0.97
CA ALA A 108 -4.50 10.31 -0.02
C ALA A 108 -5.49 11.41 0.40
N ARG A 109 -6.28 11.94 -0.52
CA ARG A 109 -7.35 12.94 -0.23
C ARG A 109 -8.41 12.45 0.75
N MET A 110 -8.52 11.15 0.96
CA MET A 110 -9.51 10.53 1.86
C MET A 110 -8.89 10.17 3.22
N THR A 111 -7.61 10.50 3.46
CA THR A 111 -6.84 10.14 4.66
C THR A 111 -6.40 11.36 5.46
N ASP A 112 -5.97 11.14 6.70
CA ASP A 112 -5.49 12.20 7.60
C ASP A 112 -4.03 12.54 7.38
N GLY A 113 -3.28 11.64 6.73
CA GLY A 113 -1.86 11.82 6.45
C GLY A 113 -1.31 10.73 5.55
N ALA A 114 -0.17 11.01 4.95
CA ALA A 114 0.56 10.09 4.09
C ALA A 114 2.00 9.91 4.60
N VAL A 115 2.53 8.69 4.41
CA VAL A 115 3.96 8.39 4.57
C VAL A 115 4.47 7.93 3.22
N MET A 116 5.50 8.58 2.71
CA MET A 116 6.13 8.18 1.46
C MET A 116 7.22 7.14 1.71
N VAL A 117 7.09 5.99 1.07
CA VAL A 117 8.11 4.94 1.11
C VAL A 117 8.95 5.01 -0.16
N VAL A 118 10.24 5.26 0.01
CA VAL A 118 11.23 5.29 -1.08
C VAL A 118 12.12 4.06 -0.94
N ARG A 119 12.19 3.24 -1.98
CA ARG A 119 13.11 2.11 -2.01
C ARG A 119 14.44 2.54 -2.62
N GLN A 120 15.54 2.27 -1.90
CA GLN A 120 16.89 2.53 -2.40
C GLN A 120 17.11 1.83 -3.74
N ASP A 121 17.80 2.50 -4.66
CA ASP A 121 18.19 2.01 -5.99
C ASP A 121 17.03 1.50 -6.87
N SER A 122 15.77 1.86 -6.53
CA SER A 122 14.58 1.40 -7.23
C SER A 122 13.90 2.50 -8.06
N ALA A 123 13.99 3.75 -7.64
CA ALA A 123 13.34 4.86 -8.32
C ALA A 123 14.33 6.00 -8.62
N ARG A 124 14.15 6.62 -9.78
CA ARG A 124 14.89 7.83 -10.15
C ARG A 124 14.43 9.00 -9.30
N ILE A 125 15.33 9.94 -9.02
CA ILE A 125 15.03 11.11 -8.19
C ILE A 125 13.88 11.95 -8.74
N ASP A 126 13.80 12.12 -10.06
CA ASP A 126 12.72 12.85 -10.73
C ASP A 126 11.34 12.23 -10.45
N ARG A 127 11.24 10.90 -10.44
CA ARG A 127 9.98 10.19 -10.09
C ARG A 127 9.62 10.33 -8.61
N ILE A 128 10.62 10.36 -7.73
CA ILE A 128 10.40 10.59 -6.30
C ILE A 128 9.85 11.99 -6.10
N LEU A 129 10.47 13.02 -6.71
CA LEU A 129 10.03 14.40 -6.62
C LEU A 129 8.61 14.58 -7.17
N ASN A 130 8.31 14.04 -8.35
CA ASN A 130 6.96 14.05 -8.90
C ASN A 130 5.94 13.37 -7.96
N GLY A 131 6.34 12.29 -7.31
CA GLY A 131 5.49 11.62 -6.31
C GLY A 131 5.20 12.51 -5.10
N VAL A 132 6.21 13.24 -4.62
CA VAL A 132 6.06 14.21 -3.53
C VAL A 132 5.10 15.33 -3.93
N GLU A 133 5.29 15.93 -5.10
CA GLU A 133 4.41 16.97 -5.65
C GLU A 133 2.97 16.48 -5.80
N ASN A 134 2.78 15.30 -6.40
CA ASN A 134 1.45 14.69 -6.57
C ASN A 134 0.72 14.48 -5.22
N ILE A 135 1.44 14.14 -4.16
CA ILE A 135 0.85 13.97 -2.82
C ILE A 135 0.62 15.35 -2.19
N ALA A 136 1.56 16.28 -2.30
CA ALA A 136 1.41 17.66 -1.79
C ALA A 136 0.18 18.35 -2.38
N ASP A 137 -0.06 18.19 -3.68
CA ASP A 137 -1.22 18.76 -4.39
C ASP A 137 -2.57 18.20 -3.90
N THR A 138 -2.56 17.11 -3.15
CA THR A 138 -3.79 16.59 -2.53
C THR A 138 -4.22 17.39 -1.31
N GLY A 139 -3.32 18.16 -0.71
CA GLY A 139 -3.51 18.85 0.57
C GLY A 139 -3.42 17.91 1.79
N VAL A 140 -3.11 16.62 1.60
CA VAL A 140 -2.91 15.69 2.72
C VAL A 140 -1.64 16.04 3.49
N ASN A 141 -1.66 15.83 4.81
CA ASN A 141 -0.47 16.00 5.63
C ASN A 141 0.57 14.90 5.31
N LEU A 142 1.69 15.29 4.69
CA LEU A 142 2.82 14.37 4.48
C LEU A 142 3.61 14.26 5.80
N ILE A 143 3.39 13.15 6.52
CA ILE A 143 3.96 12.88 7.86
C ILE A 143 5.46 12.71 7.78
N GLY A 144 5.97 12.11 6.69
CA GLY A 144 7.40 11.89 6.50
C GLY A 144 7.72 10.84 5.45
N TYR A 145 8.99 10.44 5.43
CA TYR A 145 9.55 9.51 4.46
C TYR A 145 10.15 8.30 5.15
N VAL A 146 10.09 7.14 4.49
CA VAL A 146 10.78 5.91 4.89
C VAL A 146 11.68 5.48 3.75
N LEU A 147 12.97 5.41 4.00
CA LEU A 147 13.92 4.80 3.07
C LEU A 147 13.97 3.29 3.35
N ASN A 148 13.56 2.50 2.37
CA ASN A 148 13.47 1.04 2.47
C ASN A 148 14.50 0.37 1.57
N GLY A 149 14.91 -0.86 1.93
CA GLY A 149 15.86 -1.66 1.14
C GLY A 149 17.27 -1.11 1.15
N THR A 150 17.65 -0.35 2.19
CA THR A 150 19.02 0.12 2.37
C THR A 150 19.93 -1.06 2.66
N GLU A 151 21.00 -1.22 1.86
CA GLU A 151 22.10 -2.08 2.24
C GLU A 151 22.82 -1.44 3.43
N MET A 152 22.77 -2.08 4.59
CA MET A 152 23.67 -1.70 5.68
C MET A 152 25.09 -2.09 5.24
N GLY A 153 25.81 -1.15 4.64
CA GLY A 153 27.22 -1.29 4.39
C GLY A 153 27.93 -1.56 5.71
N ILE A 154 28.68 -2.64 5.76
CA ILE A 154 29.58 -2.97 6.88
C ILE A 154 30.75 -1.99 6.82
N THR A 155 30.51 -0.73 7.14
CA THR A 155 31.56 0.27 7.34
C THR A 155 31.19 1.15 8.52
N GLY A 156 31.72 0.77 9.69
CA GLY A 156 32.03 1.70 10.74
C GLY A 156 31.03 1.88 11.88
N TYR A 157 31.37 1.29 13.03
CA TYR A 157 31.01 1.70 14.39
C TYR A 157 29.52 1.97 14.71
N GLY A 158 28.84 0.96 15.18
CA GLY A 158 27.56 1.12 15.85
C GLY A 158 27.06 -0.22 16.40
N TYR A 159 27.08 -0.38 17.72
CA TYR A 159 26.47 -1.50 18.42
C TYR A 159 24.97 -1.56 18.11
N GLY A 160 24.52 -2.61 17.44
CA GLY A 160 23.12 -2.86 17.20
C GLY A 160 22.85 -4.35 16.98
N TYR A 161 22.31 -5.02 17.99
CA TYR A 161 21.77 -6.37 17.86
C TYR A 161 20.58 -6.36 16.90
N GLY A 162 20.72 -6.97 15.71
CA GLY A 162 19.66 -7.15 14.75
C GLY A 162 19.68 -8.56 14.18
N TYR A 163 18.74 -9.41 14.59
CA TYR A 163 18.46 -10.69 13.93
C TYR A 163 17.82 -10.40 12.55
N GLY A 164 18.59 -10.60 11.49
CA GLY A 164 18.13 -10.50 10.12
C GLY A 164 17.83 -11.89 9.55
N TYR A 165 16.56 -12.22 9.32
CA TYR A 165 16.16 -13.29 8.41
C TYR A 165 16.00 -12.69 7.01
N GLY A 166 16.98 -12.96 6.15
CA GLY A 166 16.91 -12.59 4.74
C GLY A 166 16.11 -13.61 3.96
N TYR A 167 14.93 -13.21 3.44
CA TYR A 167 14.26 -13.88 2.33
C TYR A 167 14.36 -12.97 1.11
N GLY A 168 15.26 -13.32 0.20
CA GLY A 168 15.37 -12.70 -1.10
C GLY A 168 14.26 -13.19 -2.02
N TYR A 169 13.28 -12.32 -2.36
CA TYR A 169 12.39 -12.52 -3.49
C TYR A 169 12.73 -11.49 -4.56
N GLY A 170 13.39 -11.97 -5.61
CA GLY A 170 13.63 -11.17 -6.80
C GLY A 170 12.34 -10.99 -7.60
N TYR A 171 11.79 -9.79 -7.65
CA TYR A 171 10.77 -9.41 -8.61
C TYR A 171 11.43 -8.85 -9.85
N GLY A 172 11.47 -9.67 -10.91
CA GLY A 172 11.84 -9.21 -12.24
C GLY A 172 10.74 -8.32 -12.83
N TYR A 173 10.94 -7.02 -12.88
CA TYR A 173 10.11 -6.12 -13.69
C TYR A 173 10.52 -6.26 -15.15
N GLY A 174 9.61 -6.76 -15.97
CA GLY A 174 9.80 -6.88 -17.42
C GLY A 174 10.13 -5.54 -18.06
N HIS A 175 11.18 -5.53 -18.84
CA HIS A 175 11.60 -4.44 -19.72
C HIS A 175 10.49 -4.16 -20.75
N TYR A 176 9.86 -2.99 -20.69
CA TYR A 176 9.11 -2.46 -21.81
C TYR A 176 10.11 -1.90 -22.83
N GLY A 177 10.41 -2.71 -23.83
CA GLY A 177 11.19 -2.30 -24.98
C GLY A 177 10.39 -1.37 -25.89
N TYR A 178 10.87 -0.14 -26.09
CA TYR A 178 10.43 0.75 -27.16
C TYR A 178 10.98 0.23 -28.49
N TYR A 179 10.11 -0.28 -29.35
CA TYR A 179 10.43 -0.50 -30.75
C TYR A 179 10.31 0.82 -31.51
N GLY A 180 11.44 1.49 -31.75
CA GLY A 180 11.54 2.52 -32.77
C GLY A 180 11.71 1.87 -34.13
N LYS A 181 10.75 2.00 -35.03
CA LYS A 181 10.93 1.71 -36.46
C LYS A 181 11.81 2.80 -37.10
N LYS A 182 12.93 2.37 -37.68
CA LYS A 182 13.59 3.10 -38.76
C LYS A 182 13.10 2.46 -40.06
N GLY A 183 12.59 3.26 -40.93
CA GLY A 183 12.41 3.08 -42.37
C GLY A 183 12.70 4.39 -43.02
#